data_783bd7659ee3f56603e943eff6fcc248
#
_entry.id   783bd7659ee3f56603e943eff6fcc248
#
_cell.length_a   1.000
_cell.length_b   1.000
_cell.length_c   1.000
_cell.angle_alpha   90.00
_cell.angle_beta   90.00
_cell.angle_gamma   90.00
#
_symmetry.space_group_name_H-M   'P 1'
#
loop_
_entity.id
_entity.type
_entity.pdbx_description
1 polymer ?
#
loop_
_entity_poly.entity_id
_entity_poly.type
_entity_poly.pdbx_seq_one_letter_code
_entity_poly.pdbx_strand_id
1 'polypeptide(L)'
;MLILETVTELPAEEVIRRARDFFMLRLTPYAAFEEESGPTHLKLSNEAADVAIGVGTQDGLTHVRGSTSRMHHELSQFLATLAPPEEVRQNIPGPGASGAG
;
A
#
# COMPACT_ATOMS: atom_id res chain seq x y z
N MET A 1 -9.68 8.17 5.06
CA MET A 1 -8.78 7.10 4.60
C MET A 1 -8.06 7.54 3.34
N LEU A 2 -6.77 7.35 3.30
CA LEU A 2 -5.97 7.61 2.11
C LEU A 2 -5.81 6.33 1.31
N ILE A 3 -6.01 6.43 0.00
CA ILE A 3 -5.77 5.32 -0.92
C ILE A 3 -4.77 5.80 -1.98
N LEU A 4 -3.67 5.09 -2.11
CA LEU A 4 -2.65 5.35 -3.11
C LEU A 4 -2.50 4.15 -4.03
N GLU A 5 -2.15 4.39 -5.28
CA GLU A 5 -1.99 3.35 -6.27
C GLU A 5 -0.73 3.58 -7.09
N THR A 6 -0.11 2.50 -7.53
CA THR A 6 0.98 2.57 -8.48
C THR A 6 1.07 1.25 -9.26
N VAL A 7 1.98 1.22 -10.22
CA VAL A 7 2.23 0.05 -11.05
C VAL A 7 3.73 -0.23 -11.03
N THR A 8 4.08 -1.49 -10.93
CA THR A 8 5.49 -1.90 -10.88
C THR A 8 5.71 -3.16 -11.72
N GLU A 9 6.96 -3.37 -12.13
CA GLU A 9 7.34 -4.59 -12.82
C GLU A 9 7.67 -5.73 -11.86
N LEU A 10 7.73 -5.46 -10.56
CA LEU A 10 8.00 -6.49 -9.57
C LEU A 10 6.86 -7.50 -9.50
N PRO A 11 7.15 -8.79 -9.25
CA PRO A 11 6.09 -9.76 -9.03
C PRO A 11 5.25 -9.41 -7.81
N ALA A 12 3.97 -9.79 -7.83
CA ALA A 12 3.05 -9.50 -6.74
C ALA A 12 3.58 -9.99 -5.38
N GLU A 13 4.12 -11.19 -5.34
CA GLU A 13 4.64 -11.75 -4.09
C GLU A 13 5.81 -10.96 -3.54
N GLU A 14 6.64 -10.39 -4.43
CA GLU A 14 7.74 -9.54 -4.01
C GLU A 14 7.24 -8.23 -3.41
N VAL A 15 6.19 -7.66 -4.01
CA VAL A 15 5.58 -6.45 -3.48
C VAL A 15 5.05 -6.69 -2.06
N ILE A 16 4.36 -7.81 -1.86
CA ILE A 16 3.82 -8.14 -0.53
C ILE A 16 4.95 -8.35 0.48
N ARG A 17 6.00 -9.03 0.08
CA ARG A 17 7.15 -9.24 0.96
C ARG A 17 7.79 -7.91 1.37
N ARG A 18 7.99 -7.02 0.41
CA ARG A 18 8.58 -5.70 0.69
C ARG A 18 7.67 -4.85 1.55
N ALA A 19 6.36 -4.95 1.34
CA ALA A 19 5.40 -4.22 2.17
C ALA A 19 5.48 -4.69 3.61
N ARG A 20 5.50 -6.00 3.82
CA ARG A 20 5.61 -6.55 5.17
C ARG A 20 6.86 -6.05 5.87
N ASP A 21 8.02 -6.17 5.22
CA ASP A 21 9.27 -5.74 5.81
C ASP A 21 9.26 -4.23 6.12
N PHE A 22 8.77 -3.43 5.20
CA PHE A 22 8.73 -1.99 5.38
C PHE A 22 7.84 -1.58 6.54
N PHE A 23 6.61 -2.09 6.56
CA PHE A 23 5.63 -1.63 7.56
C PHE A 23 5.82 -2.28 8.92
N MET A 24 6.41 -3.45 8.99
CA MET A 24 6.70 -4.04 10.30
C MET A 24 7.72 -3.24 11.09
N LEU A 25 8.59 -2.49 10.41
CA LEU A 25 9.50 -1.58 11.10
C LEU A 25 8.80 -0.30 11.55
N ARG A 26 7.66 0.03 10.95
CA ARG A 26 6.92 1.26 11.29
C ARG A 26 5.84 1.02 12.32
N LEU A 27 5.20 -0.15 12.26
CA LEU A 27 4.24 -0.54 13.27
C LEU A 27 5.03 -1.10 14.45
N THR A 28 5.19 -0.26 15.44
CA THR A 28 6.11 -0.45 16.53
C THR A 28 6.04 -1.81 17.21
N PRO A 29 7.18 -2.35 17.63
CA PRO A 29 7.19 -3.59 18.40
C PRO A 29 6.62 -3.44 19.81
N TYR A 30 6.36 -2.24 20.27
CA TYR A 30 5.82 -2.02 21.62
C TYR A 30 4.32 -2.21 21.69
N ALA A 31 3.62 -2.28 20.58
CA ALA A 31 2.20 -2.50 20.56
C ALA A 31 1.90 -3.79 19.80
N ALA A 32 0.96 -4.56 20.32
CA ALA A 32 0.50 -5.73 19.61
C ALA A 32 -0.13 -5.28 18.29
N PHE A 33 0.10 -6.03 17.23
CA PHE A 33 -0.54 -5.75 15.97
C PHE A 33 -1.07 -7.04 15.36
N GLU A 34 -2.08 -6.89 14.55
CA GLU A 34 -2.68 -8.00 13.82
C GLU A 34 -2.16 -8.00 12.40
N GLU A 35 -1.87 -9.19 11.92
CA GLU A 35 -1.43 -9.39 10.55
C GLU A 35 -2.38 -10.36 9.85
N GLU A 36 -2.81 -9.96 8.67
CA GLU A 36 -3.55 -10.83 7.77
C GLU A 36 -2.86 -10.74 6.43
N SER A 37 -2.46 -11.87 5.86
CA SER A 37 -1.72 -11.84 4.61
C SER A 37 -2.08 -13.03 3.73
N GLY A 38 -1.91 -12.81 2.43
CA GLY A 38 -2.08 -13.82 1.41
C GLY A 38 -1.15 -13.49 0.25
N PRO A 39 -1.26 -14.23 -0.85
CA PRO A 39 -0.38 -13.99 -2.00
C PRO A 39 -0.62 -12.65 -2.68
N THR A 40 -1.78 -12.04 -2.48
CA THR A 40 -2.14 -10.79 -3.15
C THR A 40 -2.57 -9.70 -2.20
N HIS A 41 -2.47 -9.91 -0.88
CA HIS A 41 -2.86 -8.87 0.07
C HIS A 41 -2.06 -8.98 1.35
N LEU A 42 -1.97 -7.84 2.03
CA LEU A 42 -1.36 -7.74 3.34
C LEU A 42 -2.14 -6.69 4.12
N LYS A 43 -2.48 -7.01 5.37
CA LYS A 43 -3.14 -6.06 6.25
C LYS A 43 -2.46 -6.10 7.60
N LEU A 44 -2.01 -4.95 8.07
CA LEU A 44 -1.36 -4.80 9.37
C LEU A 44 -2.10 -3.73 10.15
N SER A 45 -2.33 -3.96 11.43
CA SER A 45 -3.01 -2.97 12.26
C SER A 45 -2.62 -3.09 13.72
N ASN A 46 -2.62 -1.97 14.38
CA ASN A 46 -2.52 -1.89 15.83
C ASN A 46 -3.42 -0.74 16.30
N GLU A 47 -3.36 -0.40 17.60
CA GLU A 47 -4.21 0.65 18.14
C GLU A 47 -3.92 2.03 17.53
N ALA A 48 -2.72 2.24 17.04
CA ALA A 48 -2.30 3.54 16.54
C ALA A 48 -2.53 3.72 15.05
N ALA A 49 -2.42 2.65 14.26
CA ALA A 49 -2.42 2.77 12.81
C ALA A 49 -2.82 1.48 12.14
N ASP A 50 -3.19 1.60 10.87
CA ASP A 50 -3.45 0.46 10.02
C ASP A 50 -2.91 0.73 8.62
N VAL A 51 -2.60 -0.35 7.91
CA VAL A 51 -2.23 -0.27 6.51
C VAL A 51 -2.69 -1.55 5.82
N ALA A 52 -3.18 -1.41 4.61
CA ALA A 52 -3.59 -2.55 3.79
C ALA A 52 -2.99 -2.38 2.40
N ILE A 53 -2.43 -3.45 1.87
CA ILE A 53 -1.84 -3.49 0.54
C ILE A 53 -2.52 -4.58 -0.25
N GLY A 54 -3.01 -4.24 -1.43
CA GLY A 54 -3.55 -5.21 -2.37
C GLY A 54 -2.81 -5.14 -3.68
N VAL A 55 -2.61 -6.28 -4.32
CA VAL A 55 -1.92 -6.33 -5.60
C VAL A 55 -2.72 -7.15 -6.60
N GLY A 56 -2.63 -6.75 -7.86
CA GLY A 56 -3.23 -7.49 -8.97
C GLY A 56 -2.29 -7.42 -10.16
N THR A 57 -2.37 -8.39 -11.04
CA THR A 57 -1.53 -8.44 -12.23
C THR A 57 -2.37 -8.19 -13.46
N GLN A 58 -1.90 -7.29 -14.32
CA GLN A 58 -2.58 -6.98 -15.56
C GLN A 58 -1.54 -6.53 -16.60
N ASP A 59 -1.60 -7.12 -17.77
CA ASP A 59 -0.71 -6.78 -18.88
C ASP A 59 0.77 -6.91 -18.53
N GLY A 60 1.10 -7.91 -17.71
CA GLY A 60 2.49 -8.16 -17.33
C GLY A 60 2.99 -7.25 -16.23
N LEU A 61 2.16 -6.38 -15.71
CA LEU A 61 2.54 -5.44 -14.64
C LEU A 61 1.74 -5.73 -13.38
N THR A 62 2.33 -5.38 -12.25
CA THR A 62 1.67 -5.52 -10.95
C THR A 62 1.08 -4.18 -10.55
N HIS A 63 -0.23 -4.17 -10.34
CA HIS A 63 -0.95 -3.00 -9.87
C HIS A 63 -1.03 -3.08 -8.35
N VAL A 64 -0.58 -2.04 -7.68
CA VAL A 64 -0.49 -1.99 -6.23
C VAL A 64 -1.42 -0.91 -5.71
N ARG A 65 -2.26 -1.28 -4.75
CA ARG A 65 -3.15 -0.34 -4.08
C ARG A 65 -2.91 -0.44 -2.59
N GLY A 66 -2.65 0.69 -1.97
CA GLY A 66 -2.46 0.76 -0.53
C GLY A 66 -3.47 1.70 0.10
N SER A 67 -3.92 1.36 1.30
CA SER A 67 -4.80 2.24 2.05
C SER A 67 -4.32 2.31 3.50
N THR A 68 -4.56 3.47 4.11
CA THR A 68 -4.17 3.69 5.50
C THR A 68 -5.02 4.81 6.08
N SER A 69 -5.23 4.76 7.40
CA SER A 69 -5.92 5.84 8.10
C SER A 69 -4.95 6.85 8.69
N ARG A 70 -3.70 6.48 8.97
CA ARG A 70 -2.75 7.37 9.66
C ARG A 70 -1.34 7.36 9.11
N MET A 71 -0.97 6.36 8.33
CA MET A 71 0.41 6.22 7.86
C MET A 71 0.56 6.73 6.42
N HIS A 72 0.06 7.94 6.17
CA HIS A 72 0.04 8.50 4.81
C HIS A 72 1.44 8.65 4.24
N HIS A 73 2.34 9.20 5.04
CA HIS A 73 3.71 9.46 4.60
C HIS A 73 4.44 8.14 4.33
N GLU A 74 4.29 7.20 5.26
CA GLU A 74 4.95 5.90 5.13
C GLU A 74 4.42 5.12 3.93
N LEU A 75 3.10 5.16 3.70
CA LEU A 75 2.53 4.49 2.53
C LEU A 75 3.07 5.12 1.24
N SER A 76 3.12 6.43 1.18
CA SER A 76 3.66 7.14 0.02
C SER A 76 5.13 6.77 -0.20
N GLN A 77 5.92 6.73 0.86
CA GLN A 77 7.32 6.33 0.76
C GLN A 77 7.47 4.91 0.26
N PHE A 78 6.64 3.99 0.76
CA PHE A 78 6.71 2.61 0.32
C PHE A 78 6.43 2.50 -1.18
N LEU A 79 5.35 3.11 -1.65
CA LEU A 79 5.00 3.00 -3.07
C LEU A 79 6.06 3.65 -3.95
N ALA A 80 6.73 4.70 -3.48
CA ALA A 80 7.81 5.33 -4.22
C ALA A 80 9.04 4.43 -4.36
N THR A 81 9.15 3.38 -3.55
CA THR A 81 10.22 2.40 -3.73
C THR A 81 9.92 1.41 -4.85
N LEU A 82 8.68 1.35 -5.30
CA LEU A 82 8.25 0.41 -6.34
C LEU A 82 8.24 1.06 -7.71
N ALA A 83 8.02 2.37 -7.77
CA ALA A 83 7.91 3.12 -9.00
C ALA A 83 8.30 4.56 -8.72
N PRO A 84 8.63 5.36 -9.77
CA PRO A 84 8.93 6.77 -9.56
C PRO A 84 7.78 7.48 -8.84
N PRO A 85 8.08 8.45 -7.96
CA PRO A 85 7.04 9.13 -7.18
C PRO A 85 5.91 9.74 -8.02
N GLU A 86 6.21 10.22 -9.21
CA GLU A 86 5.21 10.80 -10.09
C GLU A 86 4.21 9.77 -10.63
N GLU A 87 4.50 8.48 -10.48
CA GLU A 87 3.60 7.42 -10.89
C GLU A 87 2.77 6.89 -9.73
N VAL A 88 3.01 7.36 -8.52
CA VAL A 88 2.18 7.04 -7.37
C VAL A 88 0.97 7.95 -7.41
N ARG A 89 -0.22 7.38 -7.48
CA ARG A 89 -1.46 8.12 -7.63
C ARG A 89 -2.33 7.99 -6.41
N GLN A 90 -2.91 9.11 -6.03
CA GLN A 90 -3.90 9.11 -4.98
C GLN A 90 -5.27 8.83 -5.58
N ASN A 91 -5.97 7.86 -5.00
CA ASN A 91 -7.32 7.54 -5.39
C ASN A 91 -8.24 8.03 -4.27
N ILE A 92 -8.97 9.11 -4.54
CA ILE A 92 -9.89 9.68 -3.57
C ILE A 92 -11.30 9.24 -3.97
N PRO A 93 -11.94 8.37 -3.16
CA PRO A 93 -13.30 7.96 -3.46
C PRO A 93 -14.25 9.14 -3.28
N GLY A 94 -15.28 9.19 -4.11
CA GLY A 94 -16.32 10.17 -3.97
C GLY A 94 -16.54 10.97 -5.23
N PRO A 95 -17.63 11.76 -5.26
CA PRO A 95 -18.00 12.54 -6.41
C PRO A 95 -16.95 13.61 -6.70
N GLY A 96 -16.66 13.80 -7.97
CA GLY A 96 -15.73 14.83 -8.40
C GLY A 96 -14.29 14.41 -8.45
N ALA A 97 -13.91 13.39 -7.69
CA ALA A 97 -12.53 12.95 -7.70
C ALA A 97 -12.09 12.49 -9.08
N SER A 98 -12.94 11.74 -9.73
CA SER A 98 -12.65 11.23 -11.06
C SER A 98 -12.80 12.29 -12.13
N GLY A 99 -13.48 13.38 -11.81
CA GLY A 99 -13.70 14.44 -12.78
C GLY A 99 -12.40 15.08 -13.22
N ALA A 100 -11.38 14.93 -12.43
CA ALA A 100 -10.06 15.40 -12.79
C ALA A 100 -9.45 14.54 -13.87
N GLY A 101 -10.05 13.47 -14.08
CA GLY A 101 -9.66 12.43 -15.06
C GLY A 101 -8.76 12.64 -15.92
#